data_4495d344786aaa94da1eeae3c34ca180
#
_entry.id   4495d344786aaa94da1eeae3c34ca180
#
_cell.length_a   1.000
_cell.length_b   1.000
_cell.length_c   1.000
_cell.angle_alpha   90.00
_cell.angle_beta   90.00
_cell.angle_gamma   90.00
#
_symmetry.space_group_name_H-M   'P 1'
#
loop_
_entity.id
_entity.type
_entity.pdbx_description
1 polymer ?
#
loop_
_entity_poly.entity_id
_entity_poly.type
_entity_poly.pdbx_seq_one_letter_code
_entity_poly.pdbx_strand_id
1 'polypeptide(L)'
;MNLGIMAHVDAGKTTVTESILYHCGTTQQMGRVDHGNTVTDSMELEQKRGMTIRSSTVSFELNGMKINLIDTPGHMDFLAEVENSLRVLDGVILVISAIEGVQSQTRRIFRQLRRMKLPVILFVNKIDRPGVEPEEVCRRIRETLTDRCLIMQEALAGKDCRVRSYGFDEEKLCEQILMRSETLMERYQIGRAHV
;
A
#
# COMPACT_ATOMS: atom_id res chain seq x y z
N MET A 1 0.01 15.96 -4.54
CA MET A 1 -0.51 14.92 -3.63
C MET A 1 0.64 14.28 -2.88
N ASN A 2 0.54 14.18 -1.56
CA ASN A 2 1.57 13.59 -0.70
C ASN A 2 1.14 12.19 -0.29
N LEU A 3 1.84 11.17 -0.76
CA LEU A 3 1.59 9.76 -0.45
C LEU A 3 2.66 9.23 0.50
N GLY A 4 2.25 8.69 1.64
CA GLY A 4 3.14 7.96 2.52
C GLY A 4 3.24 6.50 2.14
N ILE A 5 4.43 5.89 2.29
CA ILE A 5 4.56 4.45 2.21
C ILE A 5 5.05 3.91 3.55
N MET A 6 4.33 2.92 4.07
CA MET A 6 4.55 2.32 5.38
C MET A 6 4.50 0.81 5.33
N ALA A 7 5.25 0.15 6.20
CA ALA A 7 5.27 -1.30 6.28
C ALA A 7 5.78 -1.77 7.64
N HIS A 8 5.52 -3.03 7.98
CA HIS A 8 6.33 -3.71 9.00
C HIS A 8 7.72 -4.06 8.41
N VAL A 9 8.66 -4.36 9.29
CA VAL A 9 10.02 -4.75 8.89
C VAL A 9 9.95 -5.94 7.93
N ASP A 10 10.79 -5.95 6.91
CA ASP A 10 10.90 -6.98 5.87
C ASP A 10 9.66 -7.19 4.96
N ALA A 11 8.63 -6.37 5.06
CA ALA A 11 7.48 -6.44 4.14
C ALA A 11 7.84 -6.10 2.67
N GLY A 12 9.01 -5.51 2.44
CA GLY A 12 9.50 -5.11 1.13
C GLY A 12 9.12 -3.67 0.76
N LYS A 13 9.02 -2.77 1.75
CA LYS A 13 8.71 -1.34 1.55
C LYS A 13 9.64 -0.70 0.51
N THR A 14 10.95 -0.77 0.71
CA THR A 14 11.95 -0.21 -0.20
C THR A 14 11.83 -0.78 -1.61
N THR A 15 11.61 -2.09 -1.75
CA THR A 15 11.42 -2.73 -3.06
C THR A 15 10.19 -2.17 -3.79
N VAL A 16 9.07 -1.98 -3.07
CA VAL A 16 7.84 -1.40 -3.66
C VAL A 16 8.08 0.06 -4.03
N THR A 17 8.76 0.84 -3.20
CA THR A 17 9.13 2.24 -3.48
C THR A 17 9.97 2.34 -4.75
N GLU A 18 11.04 1.58 -4.84
CA GLU A 18 11.93 1.54 -6.02
C GLU A 18 11.19 1.11 -7.28
N SER A 19 10.28 0.12 -7.17
CA SER A 19 9.44 -0.32 -8.28
C SER A 19 8.50 0.79 -8.77
N ILE A 20 7.87 1.54 -7.86
CA ILE A 20 7.02 2.69 -8.22
C ILE A 20 7.83 3.74 -8.97
N LEU A 21 9.01 4.10 -8.45
CA LEU A 21 9.88 5.12 -9.06
C LEU A 21 10.37 4.70 -10.45
N TYR A 22 10.70 3.43 -10.62
CA TYR A 22 11.11 2.87 -11.91
C TYR A 22 9.98 2.92 -12.93
N HIS A 23 8.77 2.48 -12.57
CA HIS A 23 7.61 2.49 -13.47
C HIS A 23 7.11 3.89 -13.81
N CYS A 24 7.33 4.86 -12.92
CA CYS A 24 7.04 6.28 -13.20
C CYS A 24 8.15 6.99 -13.99
N GLY A 25 9.21 6.26 -14.40
CA GLY A 25 10.31 6.82 -15.19
C GLY A 25 11.24 7.77 -14.42
N THR A 26 11.14 7.80 -13.10
CA THR A 26 11.98 8.65 -12.24
C THR A 26 13.42 8.10 -12.15
N THR A 27 13.57 6.78 -12.24
CA THR A 27 14.85 6.09 -12.22
C THR A 27 15.02 5.26 -13.50
N GLN A 28 16.26 5.21 -14.03
CA GLN A 28 16.58 4.41 -15.22
C GLN A 28 16.76 2.93 -14.90
N GLN A 29 17.05 2.59 -13.65
CA GLN A 29 17.25 1.23 -13.18
C GLN A 29 16.49 1.05 -11.87
N MET A 30 15.91 -0.14 -11.69
CA MET A 30 15.28 -0.51 -10.43
C MET A 30 16.36 -0.80 -9.39
N GLY A 31 16.42 0.02 -8.33
CA GLY A 31 17.31 -0.22 -7.20
C GLY A 31 16.97 -1.53 -6.48
N ARG A 32 17.99 -2.22 -5.99
CA ARG A 32 17.84 -3.45 -5.19
C ARG A 32 18.50 -3.26 -3.84
N VAL A 33 17.75 -3.59 -2.78
CA VAL A 33 18.25 -3.51 -1.39
C VAL A 33 19.50 -4.36 -1.20
N ASP A 34 19.53 -5.55 -1.80
CA ASP A 34 20.66 -6.49 -1.72
C ASP A 34 21.97 -5.96 -2.37
N HIS A 35 21.86 -4.99 -3.27
CA HIS A 35 23.00 -4.37 -3.96
C HIS A 35 23.35 -3.00 -3.39
N GLY A 36 22.60 -2.46 -2.43
CA GLY A 36 22.86 -1.16 -1.81
C GLY A 36 22.77 0.05 -2.75
N ASN A 37 22.04 -0.07 -3.87
CA ASN A 37 21.92 0.96 -4.90
C ASN A 37 20.50 1.55 -4.96
N THR A 38 19.80 1.58 -3.85
CA THR A 38 18.45 2.17 -3.74
C THR A 38 18.52 3.70 -3.65
N VAL A 39 17.56 4.38 -4.25
CA VAL A 39 17.46 5.85 -4.23
C VAL A 39 16.98 6.36 -2.87
N THR A 40 16.19 5.55 -2.18
CA THR A 40 15.52 5.94 -0.93
C THR A 40 16.36 5.70 0.31
N ASP A 41 17.20 4.67 0.34
CA ASP A 41 18.07 4.34 1.48
C ASP A 41 19.48 4.92 1.25
N SER A 42 19.69 6.19 1.60
CA SER A 42 20.92 6.94 1.31
C SER A 42 21.99 6.83 2.39
N MET A 43 21.67 6.34 3.59
CA MET A 43 22.62 6.21 4.70
C MET A 43 23.27 4.82 4.71
N GLU A 44 24.61 4.77 4.96
CA GLU A 44 25.34 3.50 5.08
C GLU A 44 24.73 2.55 6.14
N LEU A 45 24.11 3.08 7.19
CA LEU A 45 23.44 2.30 8.21
C LEU A 45 22.11 1.70 7.72
N GLU A 46 21.40 2.41 6.84
CA GLU A 46 20.18 1.93 6.20
C GLU A 46 20.51 0.78 5.24
N GLN A 47 21.52 0.97 4.40
CA GLN A 47 22.00 -0.04 3.46
C GLN A 47 22.52 -1.30 4.16
N LYS A 48 23.26 -1.16 5.27
CA LYS A 48 23.78 -2.31 6.04
C LYS A 48 22.73 -3.08 6.81
N ARG A 49 21.63 -2.43 7.22
CA ARG A 49 20.57 -3.05 8.03
C ARG A 49 19.30 -3.36 7.25
N GLY A 50 19.17 -2.90 6.00
CA GLY A 50 17.98 -3.04 5.17
C GLY A 50 16.74 -2.37 5.75
N MET A 51 16.93 -1.28 6.53
CA MET A 51 15.85 -0.56 7.23
C MET A 51 15.97 0.93 6.98
N THR A 52 14.86 1.58 6.60
CA THR A 52 14.77 3.05 6.48
C THR A 52 14.77 3.69 7.86
N ILE A 53 15.70 4.60 8.11
CA ILE A 53 15.85 5.31 9.39
C ILE A 53 15.30 6.73 9.31
N ARG A 54 15.50 7.43 8.18
CA ARG A 54 14.99 8.77 7.92
C ARG A 54 13.92 8.78 6.86
N SER A 55 12.93 9.68 7.00
CA SER A 55 11.96 9.94 5.95
C SER A 55 12.66 10.53 4.73
N SER A 56 12.52 9.87 3.59
CA SER A 56 12.96 10.39 2.29
C SER A 56 11.74 10.79 1.47
N THR A 57 11.88 11.85 0.67
CA THR A 57 10.80 12.32 -0.21
C THR A 57 11.29 12.30 -1.64
N VAL A 58 10.58 11.58 -2.49
CA VAL A 58 10.83 11.55 -3.93
C VAL A 58 9.58 12.03 -4.65
N SER A 59 9.75 12.95 -5.60
CA SER A 59 8.66 13.51 -6.40
C SER A 59 8.67 12.93 -7.80
N PHE A 60 7.50 12.55 -8.31
CA PHE A 60 7.30 12.11 -9.68
C PHE A 60 5.94 12.59 -10.20
N GLU A 61 5.74 12.44 -11.51
CA GLU A 61 4.47 12.77 -12.16
C GLU A 61 3.79 11.49 -12.65
N LEU A 62 2.51 11.36 -12.36
CA LEU A 62 1.67 10.27 -12.84
C LEU A 62 0.36 10.83 -13.37
N ASN A 63 0.08 10.59 -14.65
CA ASN A 63 -1.13 11.07 -15.34
C ASN A 63 -1.40 12.59 -15.17
N GLY A 64 -0.32 13.40 -15.25
CA GLY A 64 -0.41 14.86 -15.10
C GLY A 64 -0.54 15.34 -13.64
N MET A 65 -0.47 14.42 -12.67
CA MET A 65 -0.52 14.74 -11.26
C MET A 65 0.86 14.60 -10.62
N LYS A 66 1.34 15.66 -9.97
CA LYS A 66 2.57 15.61 -9.17
C LYS A 66 2.33 14.86 -7.86
N ILE A 67 3.08 13.80 -7.65
CA ILE A 67 3.04 12.97 -6.45
C ILE A 67 4.37 13.11 -5.72
N ASN A 68 4.30 13.39 -4.43
CA ASN A 68 5.43 13.32 -3.51
C ASN A 68 5.28 12.02 -2.72
N LEU A 69 6.15 11.06 -2.96
CA LEU A 69 6.18 9.82 -2.20
C LEU A 69 7.11 10.02 -1.01
N ILE A 70 6.55 9.89 0.19
CA ILE A 70 7.25 10.06 1.46
C ILE A 70 7.48 8.67 2.03
N ASP A 71 8.72 8.22 1.95
CA ASP A 71 9.15 6.96 2.56
C ASP A 71 9.39 7.18 4.05
N THR A 72 8.61 6.50 4.88
CA THR A 72 8.65 6.66 6.33
C THR A 72 9.37 5.49 6.99
N PRO A 73 10.14 5.76 8.08
CA PRO A 73 10.76 4.68 8.84
C PRO A 73 9.73 3.63 9.29
N GLY A 74 10.03 2.36 9.02
CA GLY A 74 9.19 1.24 9.45
C GLY A 74 9.35 0.90 10.94
N HIS A 75 10.40 1.41 11.60
CA HIS A 75 10.73 1.03 12.97
C HIS A 75 10.01 1.90 14.02
N MET A 76 9.54 1.24 15.09
CA MET A 76 8.74 1.88 16.15
C MET A 76 9.48 2.94 16.97
N ASP A 77 10.81 2.95 16.96
CA ASP A 77 11.63 3.87 17.72
C ASP A 77 11.56 5.32 17.19
N PHE A 78 10.97 5.51 16.00
CA PHE A 78 10.84 6.80 15.32
C PHE A 78 9.38 7.33 15.28
N LEU A 79 8.57 6.96 16.27
CA LEU A 79 7.14 7.34 16.33
C LEU A 79 6.87 8.84 16.19
N ALA A 80 7.69 9.69 16.80
CA ALA A 80 7.51 11.16 16.72
C ALA A 80 7.75 11.68 15.29
N GLU A 81 8.72 11.12 14.57
CA GLU A 81 9.02 11.47 13.18
C GLU A 81 7.92 10.99 12.23
N VAL A 82 7.40 9.80 12.49
CA VAL A 82 6.24 9.24 11.79
C VAL A 82 5.00 10.12 12.00
N GLU A 83 4.69 10.55 13.23
CA GLU A 83 3.52 11.40 13.49
C GLU A 83 3.60 12.76 12.78
N ASN A 84 4.76 13.38 12.74
CA ASN A 84 4.96 14.63 12.01
C ASN A 84 4.79 14.44 10.50
N SER A 85 5.34 13.36 9.96
CA SER A 85 5.19 13.01 8.54
C SER A 85 3.73 12.71 8.16
N LEU A 86 2.98 12.04 9.03
CA LEU A 86 1.58 11.69 8.77
C LEU A 86 0.65 12.90 8.59
N ARG A 87 0.96 14.04 9.23
CA ARG A 87 0.11 15.24 9.17
C ARG A 87 0.08 15.91 7.80
N VAL A 88 1.08 15.67 6.98
CA VAL A 88 1.20 16.27 5.63
C VAL A 88 0.75 15.32 4.53
N LEU A 89 0.33 14.10 4.87
CA LEU A 89 -0.08 13.09 3.90
C LEU A 89 -1.55 13.24 3.49
N ASP A 90 -1.79 13.06 2.20
CA ASP A 90 -3.14 12.95 1.62
C ASP A 90 -3.65 11.49 1.62
N GLY A 91 -2.73 10.51 1.68
CA GLY A 91 -3.04 9.08 1.74
C GLY A 91 -1.81 8.23 2.03
N VAL A 92 -2.00 6.95 2.30
CA VAL A 92 -0.92 6.03 2.67
C VAL A 92 -1.05 4.70 1.93
N ILE A 93 0.09 4.20 1.43
CA ILE A 93 0.26 2.83 0.97
C ILE A 93 0.81 2.02 2.14
N LEU A 94 0.01 1.11 2.68
CA LEU A 94 0.44 0.19 3.73
C LEU A 94 0.80 -1.16 3.12
N VAL A 95 2.10 -1.46 3.08
CA VAL A 95 2.62 -2.70 2.51
C VAL A 95 2.52 -3.83 3.52
N ILE A 96 1.94 -4.95 3.10
CA ILE A 96 1.75 -6.16 3.89
C ILE A 96 2.43 -7.31 3.14
N SER A 97 3.29 -8.07 3.81
CA SER A 97 3.86 -9.28 3.25
C SER A 97 2.81 -10.40 3.22
N ALA A 98 2.61 -11.01 2.05
CA ALA A 98 1.70 -12.16 1.91
C ALA A 98 2.15 -13.38 2.74
N ILE A 99 3.47 -13.52 2.95
CA ILE A 99 4.05 -14.63 3.74
C ILE A 99 3.79 -14.42 5.22
N GLU A 100 4.12 -13.22 5.74
CA GLU A 100 4.09 -12.93 7.17
C GLU A 100 2.70 -12.48 7.63
N GLY A 101 1.87 -12.03 6.71
CA GLY A 101 0.52 -11.55 6.98
C GLY A 101 0.49 -10.26 7.81
N VAL A 102 -0.61 -10.08 8.54
CA VAL A 102 -0.83 -8.89 9.37
C VAL A 102 -0.09 -8.98 10.70
N GLN A 103 1.05 -8.32 10.80
CA GLN A 103 1.88 -8.27 11.98
C GLN A 103 1.34 -7.28 13.04
N SER A 104 1.84 -7.38 14.28
CA SER A 104 1.47 -6.45 15.37
C SER A 104 1.78 -4.99 15.01
N GLN A 105 2.89 -4.75 14.32
CA GLN A 105 3.30 -3.46 13.83
C GLN A 105 2.33 -2.93 12.75
N THR A 106 1.91 -3.77 11.80
CA THR A 106 0.90 -3.42 10.79
C THR A 106 -0.40 -2.95 11.44
N ARG A 107 -0.87 -3.66 12.49
CA ARG A 107 -2.09 -3.28 13.23
C ARG A 107 -1.94 -1.94 13.94
N ARG A 108 -0.77 -1.63 14.50
CA ARG A 108 -0.50 -0.34 15.17
C ARG A 108 -0.50 0.80 14.17
N ILE A 109 0.22 0.67 13.05
CA ILE A 109 0.25 1.65 11.96
C ILE A 109 -1.18 1.90 11.47
N PHE A 110 -1.91 0.85 11.12
CA PHE A 110 -3.26 0.98 10.59
C PHE A 110 -4.23 1.66 11.57
N ARG A 111 -4.14 1.35 12.87
CA ARG A 111 -4.94 2.02 13.91
C ARG A 111 -4.66 3.51 13.97
N GLN A 112 -3.40 3.93 13.84
CA GLN A 112 -3.01 5.33 13.83
C GLN A 112 -3.55 6.05 12.59
N LEU A 113 -3.39 5.45 11.40
CA LEU A 113 -3.92 5.98 10.14
C LEU A 113 -5.45 6.18 10.20
N ARG A 114 -6.17 5.21 10.77
CA ARG A 114 -7.62 5.33 10.99
C ARG A 114 -7.99 6.48 11.95
N ARG A 115 -7.23 6.67 13.02
CA ARG A 115 -7.45 7.79 13.96
C ARG A 115 -7.29 9.14 13.27
N MET A 116 -6.37 9.23 12.33
CA MET A 116 -6.11 10.44 11.53
C MET A 116 -7.06 10.56 10.32
N LYS A 117 -7.92 9.57 10.09
CA LYS A 117 -8.85 9.50 8.95
C LYS A 117 -8.15 9.55 7.58
N LEU A 118 -6.92 9.09 7.51
CA LEU A 118 -6.17 9.03 6.26
C LEU A 118 -6.68 7.88 5.37
N PRO A 119 -6.89 8.11 4.08
CA PRO A 119 -7.14 7.07 3.11
C PRO A 119 -5.97 6.08 3.05
N VAL A 120 -6.26 4.78 3.02
CA VAL A 120 -5.23 3.74 3.03
C VAL A 120 -5.43 2.77 1.88
N ILE A 121 -4.37 2.57 1.09
CA ILE A 121 -4.25 1.47 0.14
C ILE A 121 -3.48 0.35 0.83
N LEU A 122 -4.08 -0.83 0.94
CA LEU A 122 -3.40 -2.02 1.42
C LEU A 122 -2.72 -2.70 0.22
N PHE A 123 -1.40 -2.71 0.21
CA PHE A 123 -0.61 -3.34 -0.86
C PHE A 123 -0.05 -4.68 -0.36
N VAL A 124 -0.56 -5.78 -0.93
CA VAL A 124 -0.11 -7.13 -0.58
C VAL A 124 1.09 -7.49 -1.46
N ASN A 125 2.27 -7.54 -0.85
CA ASN A 125 3.55 -7.83 -1.50
C ASN A 125 3.95 -9.31 -1.33
N LYS A 126 4.91 -9.77 -2.13
CA LYS A 126 5.47 -11.13 -2.11
C LYS A 126 4.43 -12.23 -2.42
N ILE A 127 3.46 -11.93 -3.26
CA ILE A 127 2.40 -12.90 -3.68
C ILE A 127 2.96 -14.03 -4.57
N ASP A 128 4.15 -13.82 -5.14
CA ASP A 128 4.89 -14.76 -5.99
C ASP A 128 5.56 -15.90 -5.22
N ARG A 129 5.58 -15.82 -3.90
CA ARG A 129 6.29 -16.80 -3.07
C ARG A 129 5.53 -18.12 -2.95
N PRO A 130 6.25 -19.27 -2.95
CA PRO A 130 5.63 -20.58 -2.80
C PRO A 130 4.77 -20.68 -1.53
N GLY A 131 3.59 -21.27 -1.65
CA GLY A 131 2.66 -21.47 -0.54
C GLY A 131 1.80 -20.24 -0.18
N VAL A 132 1.91 -19.15 -0.94
CA VAL A 132 1.03 -17.99 -0.78
C VAL A 132 -0.26 -18.20 -1.58
N GLU A 133 -1.38 -18.11 -0.88
CA GLU A 133 -2.73 -18.08 -1.48
C GLU A 133 -3.32 -16.68 -1.27
N PRO A 134 -3.43 -15.86 -2.34
CA PRO A 134 -3.86 -14.46 -2.23
C PRO A 134 -5.23 -14.29 -1.58
N GLU A 135 -6.17 -15.19 -1.84
CA GLU A 135 -7.52 -15.17 -1.24
C GLU A 135 -7.47 -15.35 0.28
N GLU A 136 -6.63 -16.28 0.75
CA GLU A 136 -6.43 -16.53 2.18
C GLU A 136 -5.79 -15.31 2.87
N VAL A 137 -4.82 -14.65 2.21
CA VAL A 137 -4.23 -13.40 2.70
C VAL A 137 -5.29 -12.30 2.82
N CYS A 138 -6.14 -12.13 1.80
CA CYS A 138 -7.25 -11.18 1.83
C CYS A 138 -8.25 -11.49 2.95
N ARG A 139 -8.57 -12.77 3.16
CA ARG A 139 -9.45 -13.22 4.25
C ARG A 139 -8.85 -12.83 5.61
N ARG A 140 -7.57 -13.12 5.85
CA ARG A 140 -6.87 -12.78 7.09
C ARG A 140 -6.79 -11.27 7.32
N ILE A 141 -6.58 -10.47 6.26
CA ILE A 141 -6.63 -9.01 6.37
C ILE A 141 -8.00 -8.54 6.84
N ARG A 142 -9.09 -9.09 6.28
CA ARG A 142 -10.45 -8.76 6.69
C ARG A 142 -10.73 -9.09 8.14
N GLU A 143 -10.29 -10.25 8.61
CA GLU A 143 -10.52 -10.71 9.98
C GLU A 143 -9.68 -9.96 11.01
N THR A 144 -8.43 -9.60 10.67
CA THR A 144 -7.46 -9.10 11.66
C THR A 144 -7.20 -7.61 11.61
N LEU A 145 -7.47 -6.96 10.47
CA LEU A 145 -7.18 -5.54 10.26
C LEU A 145 -8.44 -4.72 10.04
N THR A 146 -9.23 -5.03 9.00
CA THR A 146 -10.48 -4.34 8.68
C THR A 146 -11.33 -5.14 7.69
N ASP A 147 -12.61 -5.22 7.98
CA ASP A 147 -13.64 -5.77 7.08
C ASP A 147 -14.06 -4.78 5.97
N ARG A 148 -13.67 -3.50 6.11
CA ARG A 148 -14.04 -2.40 5.21
C ARG A 148 -13.06 -2.22 4.04
N CYS A 149 -12.38 -3.28 3.60
CA CYS A 149 -11.48 -3.21 2.44
C CYS A 149 -12.19 -3.60 1.15
N LEU A 150 -11.91 -2.85 0.09
CA LEU A 150 -12.32 -3.16 -1.28
C LEU A 150 -11.17 -3.87 -1.99
N ILE A 151 -11.48 -4.91 -2.76
CA ILE A 151 -10.49 -5.59 -3.60
C ILE A 151 -10.44 -4.85 -4.93
N MET A 152 -9.32 -4.15 -5.18
CA MET A 152 -9.06 -3.41 -6.41
C MET A 152 -8.33 -4.27 -7.44
N GLN A 153 -7.61 -5.31 -6.99
CA GLN A 153 -6.81 -6.19 -7.83
C GLN A 153 -6.89 -7.62 -7.32
N GLU A 154 -6.89 -8.56 -8.26
CA GLU A 154 -6.82 -10.00 -7.97
C GLU A 154 -5.63 -10.62 -8.70
N ALA A 155 -4.86 -11.46 -8.00
CA ALA A 155 -3.84 -12.28 -8.63
C ALA A 155 -4.50 -13.39 -9.45
N LEU A 156 -4.10 -13.52 -10.71
CA LEU A 156 -4.58 -14.59 -11.57
C LEU A 156 -3.72 -15.84 -11.36
N ALA A 157 -4.37 -17.01 -11.31
CA ALA A 157 -3.67 -18.27 -11.23
C ALA A 157 -2.73 -18.45 -12.44
N GLY A 158 -1.48 -18.84 -12.19
CA GLY A 158 -0.47 -19.10 -13.22
C GLY A 158 0.95 -18.76 -12.77
N LYS A 159 1.92 -19.22 -13.56
CA LYS A 159 3.35 -19.00 -13.27
C LYS A 159 3.80 -17.54 -13.46
N ASP A 160 3.01 -16.73 -14.16
CA ASP A 160 3.42 -15.38 -14.61
C ASP A 160 3.01 -14.28 -13.65
N CYS A 161 2.49 -14.59 -12.46
CA CYS A 161 2.04 -13.62 -11.44
C CYS A 161 1.22 -12.45 -12.02
N ARG A 162 0.35 -12.73 -12.99
CA ARG A 162 -0.50 -11.71 -13.61
C ARG A 162 -1.55 -11.22 -12.64
N VAL A 163 -1.88 -9.94 -12.73
CA VAL A 163 -2.87 -9.28 -11.88
C VAL A 163 -4.00 -8.72 -12.75
N ARG A 164 -5.23 -8.97 -12.36
CA ARG A 164 -6.41 -8.31 -12.90
C ARG A 164 -6.75 -7.13 -12.01
N SER A 165 -6.82 -5.94 -12.60
CA SER A 165 -7.27 -4.71 -11.91
C SER A 165 -8.75 -4.48 -12.19
N TYR A 166 -9.48 -3.95 -11.20
CA TYR A 166 -10.88 -3.54 -11.33
C TYR A 166 -10.99 -2.02 -11.45
N GLY A 167 -11.63 -1.55 -12.52
CA GLY A 167 -12.00 -0.15 -12.69
C GLY A 167 -13.18 0.24 -11.81
N PHE A 168 -13.36 1.54 -11.56
CA PHE A 168 -14.50 2.04 -10.77
C PHE A 168 -15.85 1.87 -11.48
N ASP A 169 -15.86 1.59 -12.77
CA ASP A 169 -17.00 1.28 -13.61
C ASP A 169 -17.34 -0.22 -13.67
N GLU A 170 -16.46 -1.07 -13.14
CA GLU A 170 -16.74 -2.51 -13.11
C GLU A 170 -17.78 -2.87 -12.04
N GLU A 171 -18.77 -3.68 -12.43
CA GLU A 171 -19.88 -4.11 -11.60
C GLU A 171 -19.42 -4.71 -10.25
N LYS A 172 -18.38 -5.57 -10.29
CA LYS A 172 -17.83 -6.21 -9.10
C LYS A 172 -17.32 -5.23 -8.04
N LEU A 173 -16.69 -4.12 -8.46
CA LEU A 173 -16.23 -3.08 -7.54
C LEU A 173 -17.41 -2.23 -7.04
N CYS A 174 -18.34 -1.88 -7.93
CA CYS A 174 -19.56 -1.17 -7.57
C CYS A 174 -20.36 -1.95 -6.51
N GLU A 175 -20.56 -3.24 -6.68
CA GLU A 175 -21.24 -4.09 -5.70
C GLU A 175 -20.53 -4.08 -4.33
N GLN A 176 -19.19 -4.20 -4.31
CA GLN A 176 -18.42 -4.15 -3.08
C GLN A 176 -18.59 -2.82 -2.34
N ILE A 177 -18.67 -1.70 -3.07
CA ILE A 177 -18.89 -0.36 -2.50
C ILE A 177 -20.32 -0.26 -1.95
N LEU A 178 -21.31 -0.67 -2.72
CA LEU A 178 -22.71 -0.62 -2.34
C LEU A 178 -23.01 -1.45 -1.10
N MET A 179 -22.47 -2.66 -1.01
CA MET A 179 -22.66 -3.54 0.16
C MET A 179 -22.10 -2.97 1.47
N ARG A 180 -21.23 -1.94 1.39
CA ARG A 180 -20.58 -1.35 2.58
C ARG A 180 -21.11 0.02 2.96
N SER A 181 -22.06 0.56 2.21
CA SER A 181 -22.65 1.88 2.46
C SER A 181 -24.14 1.88 2.18
N GLU A 182 -24.93 1.85 3.25
CA GLU A 182 -26.39 1.93 3.16
C GLU A 182 -26.84 3.17 2.35
N THR A 183 -26.22 4.31 2.60
CA THR A 183 -26.54 5.56 1.89
C THR A 183 -26.27 5.48 0.38
N LEU A 184 -25.21 4.79 -0.04
CA LEU A 184 -24.92 4.59 -1.46
C LEU A 184 -25.84 3.54 -2.08
N MET A 185 -26.18 2.49 -1.32
CA MET A 185 -27.14 1.47 -1.73
C MET A 185 -28.51 2.09 -2.02
N GLU A 186 -29.04 2.91 -1.10
CA GLU A 186 -30.31 3.62 -1.27
C GLU A 186 -30.30 4.52 -2.51
N ARG A 187 -29.25 5.32 -2.69
CA ARG A 187 -29.11 6.20 -3.89
C ARG A 187 -29.04 5.42 -5.20
N TYR A 188 -28.36 4.29 -5.20
CA TYR A 188 -28.24 3.44 -6.37
C TYR A 188 -29.57 2.79 -6.74
N GLN A 189 -30.35 2.32 -5.74
CA GLN A 189 -31.68 1.76 -5.94
C GLN A 189 -32.66 2.81 -6.47
N ILE A 190 -32.65 4.03 -5.92
CA ILE A 190 -33.49 5.14 -6.39
C ILE A 190 -33.13 5.50 -7.84
N GLY A 191 -31.84 5.54 -8.21
CA GLY A 191 -31.41 5.83 -9.58
C GLY A 191 -31.87 4.78 -10.59
N ARG A 192 -31.91 3.49 -10.23
CA ARG A 192 -32.44 2.41 -11.08
C ARG A 192 -33.97 2.40 -11.21
N ALA A 193 -34.67 2.92 -10.23
CA ALA A 193 -36.14 2.99 -10.28
C ALA A 193 -36.68 4.10 -11.21
N HIS A 194 -35.80 4.98 -11.71
CA HIS A 194 -36.13 6.10 -12.58
C HIS A 194 -35.61 5.92 -14.03
N VAL A 195 -35.08 4.75 -14.41
CA VAL A 195 -34.70 4.35 -15.77
C VAL A 195 -35.64 3.24 -16.23
#